data_b5a4e07d68516d6fc9418755b8c0d833
#
_entry.id   b5a4e07d68516d6fc9418755b8c0d833
#
_cell.length_a   1.000
_cell.length_b   1.000
_cell.length_c   1.000
_cell.angle_alpha   90.00
_cell.angle_beta   90.00
_cell.angle_gamma   90.00
#
_symmetry.space_group_name_H-M   'P 1'
#
loop_
_entity.id
_entity.type
_entity.pdbx_description
1 polymer ?
#
loop_
_entity_poly.entity_id
_entity_poly.type
_entity_poly.pdbx_seq_one_letter_code
_entity_poly.pdbx_strand_id
1 'polypeptide(L)'
;MKHFIEWDSIDVRVDGEKIAVLAREMVARDPMIERLDLRFSNGLLRVEGSVRKFISVPFTVEITRFEAKGTTVRVPLARIMAGPLPIPTLLVGLIRARFPADVGFEEPATLVLSLDRFLPPFVSADIQKIWIMDGGLAVTLGRGGADLPAGGTDGTGSGPIQRSE
;
A
#
# COMPACT_ATOMS: atom_id res chain seq x y z
N MET A 1 0.90 23.89 14.03
CA MET A 1 -0.43 23.52 14.57
C MET A 1 -0.22 22.43 15.59
N LYS A 2 -0.89 22.49 16.71
CA LYS A 2 -0.87 21.39 17.68
C LYS A 2 -1.98 20.43 17.27
N HIS A 3 -1.62 19.17 17.04
CA HIS A 3 -2.61 18.11 16.82
C HIS A 3 -3.37 17.83 18.11
N PHE A 4 -4.58 17.28 18.00
CA PHE A 4 -5.36 16.83 19.17
C PHE A 4 -4.68 15.66 19.89
N ILE A 5 -4.07 14.76 19.10
CA ILE A 5 -3.22 13.67 19.59
C ILE A 5 -1.87 13.81 18.89
N GLU A 6 -0.78 13.79 19.65
CA GLU A 6 0.59 13.79 19.13
C GLU A 6 1.31 12.54 19.63
N TRP A 7 2.20 12.00 18.80
CA TRP A 7 3.07 10.88 19.16
C TRP A 7 4.47 11.09 18.61
N ASP A 8 5.45 10.52 19.29
CA ASP A 8 6.84 10.53 18.84
C ASP A 8 7.16 9.31 17.96
N SER A 9 6.59 8.17 18.30
CA SER A 9 6.74 6.93 17.53
C SER A 9 5.59 5.97 17.83
N ILE A 10 5.14 5.25 16.79
CA ILE A 10 4.14 4.18 16.92
C ILE A 10 4.60 2.98 16.11
N ASP A 11 4.60 1.80 16.73
CA ASP A 11 4.79 0.54 16.03
C ASP A 11 3.45 -0.09 15.67
N VAL A 12 3.26 -0.33 14.38
CA VAL A 12 2.05 -0.91 13.81
C VAL A 12 2.39 -2.25 13.18
N ARG A 13 1.57 -3.25 13.45
CA ARG A 13 1.62 -4.54 12.75
C ARG A 13 0.47 -4.63 11.77
N VAL A 14 0.79 -4.98 10.54
CA VAL A 14 -0.19 -5.16 9.48
C VAL A 14 -0.26 -6.63 9.13
N ASP A 15 -1.44 -7.18 9.26
CA ASP A 15 -1.70 -8.60 8.97
C ASP A 15 -1.56 -8.88 7.47
N GLY A 16 -0.79 -9.92 7.14
CA GLY A 16 -0.48 -10.29 5.76
C GLY A 16 -1.68 -10.77 4.96
N GLU A 17 -2.66 -11.40 5.60
CA GLU A 17 -3.89 -11.82 4.92
C GLU A 17 -4.72 -10.62 4.49
N LYS A 18 -4.80 -9.58 5.33
CA LYS A 18 -5.47 -8.33 4.99
C LYS A 18 -4.78 -7.63 3.83
N ILE A 19 -3.44 -7.61 3.83
CA ILE A 19 -2.67 -7.06 2.71
C ILE A 19 -2.96 -7.88 1.44
N ALA A 20 -3.00 -9.20 1.52
CA ALA A 20 -3.30 -10.06 0.39
C ALA A 20 -4.72 -9.83 -0.16
N VAL A 21 -5.71 -9.64 0.69
CA VAL A 21 -7.08 -9.30 0.27
C VAL A 21 -7.09 -7.97 -0.48
N LEU A 22 -6.47 -6.92 0.06
CA LEU A 22 -6.38 -5.62 -0.61
C LEU A 22 -5.66 -5.72 -1.95
N ALA A 23 -4.56 -6.45 -2.01
CA ALA A 23 -3.82 -6.65 -3.26
C ALA A 23 -4.67 -7.37 -4.32
N ARG A 24 -5.43 -8.41 -3.93
CA ARG A 24 -6.35 -9.11 -4.84
C ARG A 24 -7.46 -8.18 -5.34
N GLU A 25 -8.03 -7.35 -4.48
CA GLU A 25 -9.05 -6.36 -4.87
C GLU A 25 -8.50 -5.33 -5.85
N MET A 26 -7.26 -4.88 -5.64
CA MET A 26 -6.61 -3.94 -6.57
C MET A 26 -6.40 -4.55 -7.96
N VAL A 27 -6.01 -5.82 -8.03
CA VAL A 27 -5.74 -6.49 -9.31
C VAL A 27 -6.99 -7.14 -9.91
N ALA A 28 -8.07 -7.32 -9.17
CA ALA A 28 -9.33 -7.90 -9.68
C ALA A 28 -9.94 -7.11 -10.84
N ARG A 29 -9.52 -5.86 -11.00
CA ARG A 29 -9.94 -5.01 -12.13
C ARG A 29 -9.10 -5.22 -13.39
N ASP A 30 -7.97 -5.91 -13.27
CA ASP A 30 -7.12 -6.25 -14.42
C ASP A 30 -7.50 -7.65 -14.92
N PRO A 31 -8.12 -7.77 -16.11
CA PRO A 31 -8.57 -9.07 -16.65
C PRO A 31 -7.42 -10.00 -17.01
N MET A 32 -6.19 -9.49 -17.01
CA MET A 32 -5.01 -10.30 -17.34
C MET A 32 -4.43 -11.02 -16.12
N ILE A 33 -4.73 -10.57 -14.90
CA ILE A 33 -4.26 -11.22 -13.69
C ILE A 33 -5.31 -12.23 -13.23
N GLU A 34 -4.98 -13.51 -13.32
CA GLU A 34 -5.91 -14.59 -12.94
C GLU A 34 -5.82 -14.92 -11.46
N ARG A 35 -4.62 -14.84 -10.90
CA ARG A 35 -4.35 -15.24 -9.53
C ARG A 35 -3.27 -14.36 -8.92
N LEU A 36 -3.43 -14.04 -7.64
CA LEU A 36 -2.44 -13.35 -6.83
C LEU A 36 -2.46 -13.88 -5.40
N ASP A 37 -1.32 -14.38 -4.95
CA ASP A 37 -1.08 -14.83 -3.58
C ASP A 37 0.14 -14.14 -3.00
N LEU A 38 0.04 -13.73 -1.74
CA LEU A 38 1.12 -13.12 -0.99
C LEU A 38 1.51 -14.03 0.17
N ARG A 39 2.81 -14.28 0.32
CA ARG A 39 3.35 -15.06 1.43
C ARG A 39 4.41 -14.25 2.16
N PHE A 40 4.20 -14.06 3.44
CA PHE A 40 5.10 -13.34 4.33
C PHE A 40 5.88 -14.35 5.16
N SER A 41 7.19 -14.31 5.03
CA SER A 41 8.15 -15.04 5.87
C SER A 41 9.12 -14.03 6.46
N ASN A 42 9.84 -14.40 7.49
CA ASN A 42 10.78 -13.48 8.11
C ASN A 42 11.81 -12.94 7.09
N GLY A 43 11.76 -11.65 6.82
CA GLY A 43 12.62 -10.95 5.87
C GLY A 43 12.31 -11.18 4.38
N LEU A 44 11.22 -11.88 4.03
CA LEU A 44 10.85 -12.17 2.65
C LEU A 44 9.35 -12.05 2.43
N LEU A 45 8.96 -11.20 1.49
CA LEU A 45 7.62 -11.21 0.89
C LEU A 45 7.73 -11.82 -0.51
N ARG A 46 7.03 -12.93 -0.71
CA ARG A 46 6.88 -13.57 -2.00
C ARG A 46 5.48 -13.33 -2.54
N VAL A 47 5.42 -12.76 -3.73
CA VAL A 47 4.19 -12.53 -4.49
C VAL A 47 4.15 -13.56 -5.61
N GLU A 48 3.18 -14.43 -5.61
CA GLU A 48 2.94 -15.46 -6.63
C GLU A 48 1.64 -15.16 -7.36
N GLY A 49 1.63 -15.34 -8.66
CA GLY A 49 0.45 -15.09 -9.45
C GLY A 49 0.53 -15.71 -10.83
N SER A 50 -0.50 -15.47 -11.63
CA SER A 50 -0.51 -15.83 -13.04
C SER A 50 -1.12 -14.72 -13.87
N VAL A 51 -0.55 -14.52 -15.05
CA VAL A 51 -1.01 -13.55 -16.05
C VAL A 51 -1.47 -14.32 -17.28
N ARG A 52 -2.66 -14.01 -17.78
CA ARG A 52 -3.24 -14.59 -18.99
C ARG A 52 -3.25 -13.56 -20.12
N LYS A 53 -2.55 -13.89 -21.21
CA LYS A 53 -2.69 -13.15 -22.46
C LYS A 53 -3.26 -14.07 -23.56
N PHE A 54 -2.54 -15.13 -23.92
CA PHE A 54 -2.98 -16.23 -24.80
C PHE A 54 -2.85 -17.56 -24.05
N ILE A 55 -1.86 -17.64 -23.20
CA ILE A 55 -1.60 -18.75 -22.27
C ILE A 55 -1.48 -18.15 -20.86
N SER A 56 -1.74 -18.98 -19.86
CA SER A 56 -1.50 -18.59 -18.46
C SER A 56 -0.02 -18.76 -18.13
N VAL A 57 0.63 -17.68 -17.75
CA VAL A 57 2.04 -17.67 -17.35
C VAL A 57 2.14 -17.38 -15.88
N PRO A 58 2.63 -18.33 -15.07
CA PRO A 58 2.87 -18.07 -13.66
C PRO A 58 4.05 -17.12 -13.47
N PHE A 59 3.96 -16.26 -12.47
CA PHE A 59 5.06 -15.39 -12.07
C PHE A 59 5.31 -15.43 -10.56
N THR A 60 6.52 -15.14 -10.18
CA THR A 60 6.92 -14.96 -8.77
C THR A 60 7.78 -13.72 -8.65
N VAL A 61 7.48 -12.89 -7.66
CA VAL A 61 8.27 -11.72 -7.30
C VAL A 61 8.70 -11.84 -5.85
N GLU A 62 9.98 -11.62 -5.58
CA GLU A 62 10.54 -11.62 -4.23
C GLU A 62 10.93 -10.21 -3.82
N ILE A 63 10.48 -9.81 -2.64
CA ILE A 63 10.76 -8.53 -2.01
C ILE A 63 11.41 -8.82 -0.67
N THR A 64 12.60 -8.29 -0.43
CA THR A 64 13.36 -8.53 0.79
C THR A 64 13.47 -7.31 1.69
N ARG A 65 13.16 -6.13 1.17
CA ARG A 65 13.24 -4.88 1.93
C ARG A 65 12.27 -3.84 1.40
N PHE A 66 11.95 -2.91 2.27
CA PHE A 66 11.27 -1.67 1.96
C PHE A 66 12.17 -0.51 2.37
N GLU A 67 12.17 0.55 1.60
CA GLU A 67 12.86 1.80 1.92
C GLU A 67 11.81 2.89 2.11
N ALA A 68 11.75 3.47 3.30
CA ALA A 68 10.77 4.51 3.62
C ALA A 68 11.47 5.86 3.80
N LYS A 69 10.84 6.90 3.26
CA LYS A 69 11.25 8.29 3.46
C LYS A 69 10.02 9.19 3.47
N GLY A 70 9.67 9.73 4.64
CA GLY A 70 8.43 10.46 4.82
C GLY A 70 7.23 9.52 4.58
N THR A 71 6.37 9.88 3.66
CA THR A 71 5.21 9.06 3.26
C THR A 71 5.47 8.22 2.01
N THR A 72 6.66 8.30 1.44
CA THR A 72 7.05 7.55 0.25
C THR A 72 7.73 6.24 0.64
N VAL A 73 7.26 5.15 0.05
CA VAL A 73 7.83 3.82 0.21
C VAL A 73 8.36 3.32 -1.12
N ARG A 74 9.63 2.94 -1.15
CA ARG A 74 10.28 2.28 -2.27
C ARG A 74 10.36 0.79 -2.01
N VAL A 75 9.99 0.02 -3.01
CA VAL A 75 9.95 -1.45 -2.95
C VAL A 75 10.86 -2.01 -4.05
N PRO A 76 12.15 -2.23 -3.74
CA PRO A 76 13.04 -2.89 -4.68
C PRO A 76 12.61 -4.34 -4.89
N LEU A 77 12.43 -4.74 -6.15
CA LEU A 77 12.09 -6.11 -6.52
C LEU A 77 13.39 -6.92 -6.61
N ALA A 78 13.61 -7.83 -5.68
CA ALA A 78 14.85 -8.56 -5.56
C ALA A 78 14.99 -9.65 -6.63
N ARG A 79 13.89 -10.35 -6.93
CA ARG A 79 13.85 -11.43 -7.90
C ARG A 79 12.52 -11.50 -8.58
N ILE A 80 12.53 -11.69 -9.90
CA ILE A 80 11.32 -11.83 -10.70
C ILE A 80 11.49 -13.08 -11.56
N MET A 81 10.49 -13.94 -11.53
CA MET A 81 10.44 -15.19 -12.29
C MET A 81 9.17 -15.23 -13.14
N ALA A 82 9.27 -15.74 -14.36
CA ALA A 82 8.13 -16.13 -15.18
C ALA A 82 8.21 -17.65 -15.40
N GLY A 83 7.39 -18.39 -14.67
CA GLY A 83 7.58 -19.83 -14.56
C GLY A 83 8.98 -20.16 -14.00
N PRO A 84 9.74 -21.04 -14.68
CA PRO A 84 11.11 -21.38 -14.26
C PRO A 84 12.16 -20.35 -14.69
N LEU A 85 11.79 -19.37 -15.51
CA LEU A 85 12.74 -18.43 -16.13
C LEU A 85 12.90 -17.16 -15.29
N PRO A 86 14.14 -16.80 -14.90
CA PRO A 86 14.39 -15.52 -14.27
C PRO A 86 14.21 -14.38 -15.29
N ILE A 87 13.51 -13.34 -14.89
CA ILE A 87 13.35 -12.14 -15.69
C ILE A 87 14.42 -11.15 -15.24
N PRO A 88 15.32 -10.72 -16.14
CA PRO A 88 16.27 -9.67 -15.83
C PRO A 88 15.55 -8.39 -15.40
N THR A 89 16.03 -7.73 -14.36
CA THR A 89 15.44 -6.50 -13.81
C THR A 89 15.30 -5.39 -14.86
N LEU A 90 16.19 -5.37 -15.85
CA LEU A 90 16.12 -4.43 -16.98
C LEU A 90 14.83 -4.56 -17.81
N LEU A 91 14.23 -5.75 -17.85
CA LEU A 91 12.99 -5.99 -18.58
C LEU A 91 11.74 -5.57 -17.79
N VAL A 92 11.87 -5.33 -16.50
CA VAL A 92 10.74 -4.90 -15.66
C VAL A 92 10.18 -3.55 -16.11
N GLY A 93 11.05 -2.68 -16.60
CA GLY A 93 10.62 -1.40 -17.19
C GLY A 93 9.63 -1.55 -18.35
N LEU A 94 9.65 -2.67 -19.07
CA LEU A 94 8.71 -2.93 -20.18
C LEU A 94 7.29 -3.20 -19.72
N ILE A 95 7.12 -3.64 -18.47
CA ILE A 95 5.80 -3.88 -17.88
C ILE A 95 5.29 -2.69 -17.08
N ARG A 96 6.04 -1.60 -17.03
CA ARG A 96 5.68 -0.36 -16.32
C ARG A 96 4.27 0.13 -16.63
N ALA A 97 3.87 0.05 -17.91
CA ALA A 97 2.54 0.47 -18.35
C ALA A 97 1.39 -0.36 -17.74
N ARG A 98 1.70 -1.45 -17.07
CA ARG A 98 0.74 -2.33 -16.39
C ARG A 98 0.53 -1.99 -14.92
N PHE A 99 1.42 -1.19 -14.33
CA PHE A 99 1.22 -0.73 -12.97
C PHE A 99 0.11 0.32 -12.91
N PRO A 100 -0.66 0.35 -11.80
CA PRO A 100 -1.61 1.43 -11.56
C PRO A 100 -0.93 2.81 -11.68
N ALA A 101 -1.67 3.81 -12.15
CA ALA A 101 -1.11 5.14 -12.41
C ALA A 101 -0.54 5.84 -11.16
N ASP A 102 -0.96 5.41 -9.99
CA ASP A 102 -0.50 5.88 -8.68
C ASP A 102 0.73 5.14 -8.13
N VAL A 103 1.19 4.12 -8.84
CA VAL A 103 2.43 3.41 -8.54
C VAL A 103 3.54 3.95 -9.42
N GLY A 104 4.51 4.63 -8.82
CA GLY A 104 5.72 5.06 -9.49
C GLY A 104 6.66 3.87 -9.76
N PHE A 105 7.55 4.04 -10.71
CA PHE A 105 8.58 3.07 -11.04
C PHE A 105 9.92 3.76 -11.22
N GLU A 106 10.93 3.25 -10.52
CA GLU A 106 12.35 3.64 -10.69
C GLU A 106 13.15 2.47 -11.24
N GLU A 107 14.00 2.75 -12.20
CA GLU A 107 14.91 1.74 -12.76
C GLU A 107 15.97 1.31 -11.73
N PRO A 108 16.42 0.05 -11.75
CA PRO A 108 16.07 -1.02 -12.71
C PRO A 108 14.75 -1.74 -12.38
N ALA A 109 14.31 -1.81 -11.16
CA ALA A 109 13.13 -2.56 -10.74
C ALA A 109 12.68 -2.17 -9.32
N THR A 110 12.33 -0.90 -9.12
CA THR A 110 11.83 -0.40 -7.85
C THR A 110 10.47 0.22 -8.02
N LEU A 111 9.48 -0.27 -7.27
CA LEU A 111 8.17 0.36 -7.18
C LEU A 111 8.23 1.50 -6.18
N VAL A 112 7.55 2.59 -6.47
CA VAL A 112 7.46 3.77 -5.58
C VAL A 112 5.99 4.02 -5.26
N LEU A 113 5.67 3.94 -3.99
CA LEU A 113 4.31 4.12 -3.46
C LEU A 113 4.27 5.36 -2.60
N SER A 114 3.29 6.24 -2.81
CA SER A 114 2.97 7.32 -1.88
C SER A 114 1.83 6.86 -0.97
N LEU A 115 2.08 6.86 0.34
CA LEU A 115 1.09 6.46 1.33
C LEU A 115 0.19 7.61 1.78
N ASP A 116 0.41 8.83 1.31
CA ASP A 116 -0.44 9.99 1.62
C ASP A 116 -1.91 9.73 1.31
N ARG A 117 -2.18 8.95 0.27
CA ARG A 117 -3.54 8.61 -0.15
C ARG A 117 -4.24 7.60 0.76
N PHE A 118 -3.47 6.85 1.53
CA PHE A 118 -3.98 5.81 2.43
C PHE A 118 -4.11 6.32 3.87
N LEU A 119 -3.47 7.44 4.18
CA LEU A 119 -3.63 8.08 5.47
C LEU A 119 -4.90 8.93 5.46
N PRO A 120 -5.71 8.85 6.53
CA PRO A 120 -6.84 9.76 6.69
C PRO A 120 -6.35 11.22 6.68
N PRO A 121 -7.12 12.17 6.12
CA PRO A 121 -6.68 13.56 5.99
C PRO A 121 -6.40 14.27 7.33
N PHE A 122 -6.88 13.70 8.42
CA PHE A 122 -6.65 14.19 9.78
C PHE A 122 -5.46 13.52 10.49
N VAL A 123 -4.73 12.64 9.79
CA VAL A 123 -3.54 11.95 10.32
C VAL A 123 -2.32 12.41 9.54
N SER A 124 -1.29 12.85 10.27
CA SER A 124 0.02 13.10 9.72
C SER A 124 1.04 12.19 10.40
N ALA A 125 1.80 11.46 9.63
CA ALA A 125 2.86 10.61 10.15
C ALA A 125 3.90 10.34 9.06
N ASP A 126 5.17 10.31 9.49
CA ASP A 126 6.27 9.87 8.65
C ASP A 126 6.56 8.40 8.91
N ILE A 127 6.85 7.66 7.85
CA ILE A 127 7.24 6.27 7.98
C ILE A 127 8.76 6.23 8.21
N GLN A 128 9.18 5.71 9.34
CA GLN A 128 10.58 5.57 9.66
C GLN A 128 11.16 4.25 9.17
N LYS A 129 10.40 3.17 9.33
CA LYS A 129 10.86 1.82 9.01
C LYS A 129 9.70 0.91 8.65
N ILE A 130 9.94 0.04 7.68
CA ILE A 130 9.06 -1.07 7.33
C ILE A 130 9.93 -2.33 7.24
N TRP A 131 9.48 -3.42 7.84
CA TRP A 131 10.15 -4.70 7.68
C TRP A 131 9.14 -5.85 7.56
N ILE A 132 9.59 -6.89 6.88
CA ILE A 132 8.80 -8.09 6.64
C ILE A 132 8.99 -9.02 7.83
N MET A 133 7.89 -9.47 8.41
CA MET A 133 7.86 -10.44 9.48
C MET A 133 7.01 -11.65 9.09
N ASP A 134 7.06 -12.70 9.89
CA ASP A 134 6.17 -13.83 9.67
C ASP A 134 4.71 -13.38 9.77
N GLY A 135 3.96 -13.67 8.70
CA GLY A 135 2.54 -13.36 8.64
C GLY A 135 2.18 -11.92 8.33
N GLY A 136 3.13 -11.03 8.00
CA GLY A 136 2.79 -9.66 7.65
C GLY A 136 3.93 -8.66 7.63
N LEU A 137 3.60 -7.40 7.88
CA LEU A 137 4.54 -6.29 7.93
C LEU A 137 4.53 -5.64 9.32
N ALA A 138 5.68 -5.17 9.74
CA ALA A 138 5.78 -4.25 10.86
C ALA A 138 6.25 -2.89 10.35
N VAL A 139 5.61 -1.83 10.82
CA VAL A 139 5.84 -0.46 10.41
C VAL A 139 6.07 0.40 11.64
N THR A 140 7.18 1.09 11.69
CA THR A 140 7.40 2.16 12.66
C THR A 140 7.05 3.49 12.02
N LEU A 141 6.04 4.14 12.56
CA LEU A 141 5.72 5.53 12.25
C LEU A 141 6.55 6.44 13.16
N GLY A 142 7.14 7.47 12.60
CA GLY A 142 7.82 8.50 13.34
C GLY A 142 6.87 9.52 13.93
N ARG A 143 7.42 10.68 14.25
CA ARG A 143 6.64 11.77 14.83
C ARG A 143 5.44 12.12 13.97
N GLY A 144 4.30 12.26 14.60
CA GLY A 144 3.06 12.57 13.92
C GLY A 144 1.96 13.01 14.86
N GLY A 145 0.77 13.13 14.31
CA GLY A 145 -0.39 13.53 15.07
C GLY A 145 -1.70 13.25 14.32
N ALA A 146 -2.78 13.33 15.04
CA ALA A 146 -4.11 13.26 14.50
C ALA A 146 -4.97 14.42 15.03
N ASP A 147 -5.74 15.02 14.15
CA ASP A 147 -6.74 16.00 14.49
C ASP A 147 -8.11 15.35 14.60
N LEU A 148 -9.00 15.97 15.38
CA LEU A 148 -10.38 15.54 15.35
C LEU A 148 -10.95 15.82 13.95
N PRO A 149 -11.65 14.85 13.34
CA PRO A 149 -12.38 15.11 12.12
C PRO A 149 -13.32 16.29 12.39
N ALA A 150 -13.28 17.31 11.55
CA ALA A 150 -14.17 18.46 11.67
C ALA A 150 -15.60 17.92 11.70
N GLY A 151 -16.22 17.96 12.88
CA GLY A 151 -17.60 17.55 13.05
C GLY A 151 -18.44 18.39 12.13
N GLY A 152 -19.12 17.75 11.17
CA GLY A 152 -20.14 18.41 10.37
C GLY A 152 -21.24 18.89 11.32
N THR A 153 -21.15 20.12 11.75
CA THR A 153 -22.29 20.83 12.34
C THR A 153 -23.22 21.17 11.19
N ASP A 154 -23.95 20.19 10.70
CA ASP A 154 -25.18 20.46 9.98
C ASP A 154 -26.16 21.06 11.01
N GLY A 155 -26.05 22.37 11.13
CA GLY A 155 -26.94 23.17 11.89
C GLY A 155 -28.36 22.99 11.35
N THR A 156 -29.11 22.14 11.99
CA THR A 156 -30.53 22.03 11.81
C THR A 156 -31.13 23.37 12.22
N GLY A 157 -31.51 24.14 11.21
CA GLY A 157 -32.22 25.40 11.40
C GLY A 157 -33.47 25.20 12.23
N SER A 158 -33.46 25.77 13.40
CA SER A 158 -34.68 25.98 14.17
C SER A 158 -35.59 26.94 13.40
N GLY A 159 -36.57 26.38 12.71
CA GLY A 159 -37.67 27.15 12.15
C GLY A 159 -38.49 27.83 13.28
N PRO A 160 -38.92 29.07 13.10
CA PRO A 160 -39.69 29.75 14.11
C PRO A 160 -41.10 29.12 14.25
N ILE A 161 -41.45 28.80 15.49
CA ILE A 161 -42.78 28.38 15.86
C ILE A 161 -43.68 29.61 15.71
N GLN A 162 -44.52 29.65 14.67
CA GLN A 162 -45.61 30.59 14.59
C GLN A 162 -46.74 30.13 15.54
N ARG A 163 -46.97 30.89 16.59
CA ARG A 163 -48.21 30.84 17.37
C ARG A 163 -49.25 31.61 16.60
N SER A 164 -50.32 30.94 16.20
CA SER A 164 -51.54 31.55 15.76
C SER A 164 -52.46 31.67 16.96
N GLU A 165 -52.90 32.88 17.20
CA GLU A 165 -54.10 33.18 18.06
C GLU A 165 -55.38 32.76 17.36
#